data_aa99bb0dcb3b323505f2c81f6b0f1f56
#
_entry.id   aa99bb0dcb3b323505f2c81f6b0f1f56
#
_cell.length_a   1.000
_cell.length_b   1.000
_cell.length_c   1.000
_cell.angle_alpha   90.00
_cell.angle_beta   90.00
_cell.angle_gamma   90.00
#
_symmetry.space_group_name_H-M   'P 1'
#
loop_
_entity.id
_entity.type
_entity.pdbx_description
1 polymer ?
#
loop_
_entity_poly.entity_id
_entity_poly.type
_entity_poly.pdbx_seq_one_letter_code
_entity_poly.pdbx_strand_id
1 'polypeptide(L)'
;MVGLTYSTYVEQIATMAVVQSTDSNYLTIVPSMIDYAELRMQRDLDFLSTQISNSSYAFTSGNNTLTIPTSSFVSLQTFEVIDGAGNSTPLLAIGKEYIQNVYGSGSSTALPKYFAVYGGDSATTGKTSQNIIVGPTPNSTYAVRLTGTVRSTPLSAANSTTFISVYLPDLFIMASMIYISAYQRNFGRQSDDPQMAQSYESQYQALKASALVEENRKKFEAAAWTAYSPSPVASPTR
;
A
#
# COMPACT_ATOMS: atom_id res chain seq x y z
N MET A 1 -14.31 -0.98 21.46
CA MET A 1 -14.42 -2.23 20.67
C MET A 1 -13.07 -2.91 20.74
N VAL A 2 -12.98 -4.15 21.16
CA VAL A 2 -11.72 -4.88 21.16
C VAL A 2 -11.50 -5.37 19.73
N GLY A 3 -10.42 -4.93 19.08
CA GLY A 3 -10.07 -5.40 17.74
C GLY A 3 -9.72 -6.89 17.76
N LEU A 4 -9.66 -7.51 16.57
CA LEU A 4 -9.28 -8.91 16.43
C LEU A 4 -7.76 -9.04 16.45
N THR A 5 -7.28 -9.99 17.25
CA THR A 5 -5.91 -10.52 17.14
C THR A 5 -5.90 -11.71 16.19
N TYR A 6 -4.73 -12.14 15.74
CA TYR A 6 -4.61 -13.33 14.89
C TYR A 6 -5.30 -14.57 15.51
N SER A 7 -5.09 -14.85 16.80
CA SER A 7 -5.70 -16.00 17.46
C SER A 7 -7.24 -15.90 17.54
N THR A 8 -7.75 -14.74 17.95
CA THR A 8 -9.19 -14.52 18.04
C THR A 8 -9.86 -14.51 16.66
N TYR A 9 -9.17 -14.02 15.64
CA TYR A 9 -9.65 -14.09 14.26
C TYR A 9 -9.77 -15.54 13.78
N VAL A 10 -8.71 -16.36 13.96
CA VAL A 10 -8.70 -17.77 13.57
C VAL A 10 -9.84 -18.55 14.25
N GLU A 11 -10.04 -18.35 15.56
CA GLU A 11 -11.12 -18.98 16.32
C GLU A 11 -12.51 -18.54 15.85
N GLN A 12 -12.69 -17.26 15.57
CA GLN A 12 -13.98 -16.72 15.14
C GLN A 12 -14.37 -17.22 13.75
N ILE A 13 -13.44 -17.21 12.79
CA ILE A 13 -13.70 -17.76 11.45
C ILE A 13 -13.96 -19.26 11.52
N ALA A 14 -13.21 -20.02 12.31
CA ALA A 14 -13.43 -21.45 12.50
C ALA A 14 -14.85 -21.73 13.05
N THR A 15 -15.29 -20.95 14.02
CA THR A 15 -16.64 -21.04 14.59
C THR A 15 -17.72 -20.76 13.55
N MET A 16 -17.55 -19.69 12.76
CA MET A 16 -18.50 -19.32 11.70
C MET A 16 -18.52 -20.34 10.55
N ALA A 17 -17.38 -20.92 10.24
CA ALA A 17 -17.25 -21.97 9.23
C ALA A 17 -17.64 -23.36 9.74
N VAL A 18 -17.98 -23.50 11.03
CA VAL A 18 -18.33 -24.78 11.67
C VAL A 18 -17.21 -25.83 11.51
N VAL A 19 -15.96 -25.37 11.70
CA VAL A 19 -14.77 -26.24 11.73
C VAL A 19 -14.05 -26.07 13.06
N GLN A 20 -13.18 -27.04 13.41
CA GLN A 20 -12.33 -26.87 14.59
C GLN A 20 -11.16 -25.93 14.28
N SER A 21 -10.88 -24.99 15.16
CA SER A 21 -9.75 -24.02 14.98
C SER A 21 -8.38 -24.71 14.98
N THR A 22 -8.29 -25.95 15.44
CA THR A 22 -7.07 -26.78 15.45
C THR A 22 -6.97 -27.73 14.26
N ASP A 23 -7.96 -27.75 13.37
CA ASP A 23 -7.92 -28.60 12.17
C ASP A 23 -6.75 -28.20 11.26
N SER A 24 -5.93 -29.19 10.88
CA SER A 24 -4.71 -28.95 10.09
C SER A 24 -5.00 -28.42 8.68
N ASN A 25 -6.09 -28.88 8.06
CA ASN A 25 -6.48 -28.42 6.73
C ASN A 25 -6.98 -26.97 6.80
N TYR A 26 -7.77 -26.65 7.84
CA TYR A 26 -8.19 -25.29 8.08
C TYR A 26 -6.98 -24.35 8.31
N LEU A 27 -6.06 -24.72 9.20
CA LEU A 27 -4.88 -23.91 9.49
C LEU A 27 -3.97 -23.69 8.27
N THR A 28 -3.92 -24.65 7.36
CA THR A 28 -3.17 -24.50 6.11
C THR A 28 -3.75 -23.43 5.18
N ILE A 29 -5.06 -23.18 5.26
CA ILE A 29 -5.76 -22.22 4.39
C ILE A 29 -5.80 -20.82 5.00
N VAL A 30 -5.73 -20.71 6.32
CA VAL A 30 -5.81 -19.42 7.03
C VAL A 30 -4.92 -18.35 6.42
N PRO A 31 -3.62 -18.55 6.09
CA PRO A 31 -2.79 -17.52 5.47
C PRO A 31 -3.35 -17.03 4.13
N SER A 32 -3.77 -17.95 3.27
CA SER A 32 -4.35 -17.58 1.96
C SER A 32 -5.67 -16.84 2.08
N MET A 33 -6.47 -17.18 3.07
CA MET A 33 -7.73 -16.50 3.37
C MET A 33 -7.47 -15.07 3.87
N ILE A 34 -6.48 -14.87 4.75
CA ILE A 34 -6.07 -13.55 5.26
C ILE A 34 -5.56 -12.70 4.09
N ASP A 35 -4.64 -13.24 3.30
CA ASP A 35 -4.08 -12.53 2.13
C ASP A 35 -5.18 -12.11 1.16
N TYR A 36 -6.12 -13.00 0.86
CA TYR A 36 -7.25 -12.68 -0.02
C TYR A 36 -8.08 -11.53 0.55
N ALA A 37 -8.46 -11.61 1.82
CA ALA A 37 -9.32 -10.64 2.45
C ALA A 37 -8.64 -9.26 2.56
N GLU A 38 -7.40 -9.21 3.06
CA GLU A 38 -6.66 -7.96 3.20
C GLU A 38 -6.33 -7.32 1.85
N LEU A 39 -5.89 -8.10 0.86
CA LEU A 39 -5.62 -7.58 -0.49
C LEU A 39 -6.88 -7.07 -1.18
N ARG A 40 -8.02 -7.72 -0.94
CA ARG A 40 -9.29 -7.24 -1.44
C ARG A 40 -9.69 -5.91 -0.82
N MET A 41 -9.62 -5.82 0.51
CA MET A 41 -9.93 -4.59 1.23
C MET A 41 -9.00 -3.44 0.83
N GLN A 42 -7.70 -3.69 0.67
CA GLN A 42 -6.72 -2.69 0.22
C GLN A 42 -6.90 -2.24 -1.23
N ARG A 43 -7.57 -3.04 -2.07
CA ARG A 43 -7.94 -2.63 -3.43
C ARG A 43 -9.25 -1.85 -3.48
N ASP A 44 -10.19 -2.24 -2.62
CA ASP A 44 -11.52 -1.65 -2.57
C ASP A 44 -11.56 -0.33 -1.78
N LEU A 45 -10.66 -0.18 -0.80
CA LEU A 45 -10.58 0.96 0.10
C LEU A 45 -9.17 1.56 0.08
N ASP A 46 -9.10 2.87 -0.07
CA ASP A 46 -7.86 3.60 0.01
C ASP A 46 -7.65 4.12 1.44
N PHE A 47 -6.96 3.32 2.26
CA PHE A 47 -6.73 3.63 3.67
C PHE A 47 -5.69 4.73 3.85
N LEU A 48 -6.02 5.72 4.70
CA LEU A 48 -5.04 6.73 5.11
C LEU A 48 -3.86 6.09 5.86
N SER A 49 -4.10 5.02 6.62
CA SER A 49 -3.07 4.29 7.38
C SER A 49 -2.01 3.61 6.51
N THR A 50 -2.29 3.40 5.21
CA THR A 50 -1.32 2.84 4.26
C THR A 50 -0.46 3.90 3.58
N GLN A 51 -0.72 5.18 3.82
CA GLN A 51 0.14 6.27 3.33
C GLN A 51 1.29 6.48 4.30
N ILE A 52 2.50 6.22 3.83
CA ILE A 52 3.72 6.38 4.64
C ILE A 52 4.72 7.28 3.92
N SER A 53 5.60 7.86 4.72
CA SER A 53 6.80 8.56 4.26
C SER A 53 8.04 7.73 4.62
N ASN A 54 8.91 7.50 3.64
CA ASN A 54 10.15 6.75 3.81
C ASN A 54 11.33 7.58 3.32
N SER A 55 12.36 7.71 4.16
CA SER A 55 13.59 8.46 3.88
C SER A 55 14.85 7.58 3.87
N SER A 56 14.70 6.26 3.71
CA SER A 56 15.82 5.31 3.72
C SER A 56 16.59 5.26 2.41
N TYR A 57 16.13 5.94 1.38
CA TYR A 57 16.72 5.92 0.05
C TYR A 57 17.63 7.12 -0.19
N ALA A 58 18.62 6.96 -1.05
CA ALA A 58 19.51 8.03 -1.48
C ALA A 58 19.93 7.84 -2.92
N PHE A 59 20.11 8.96 -3.64
CA PHE A 59 20.83 8.98 -4.91
C PHE A 59 22.33 8.99 -4.66
N THR A 60 23.05 8.30 -5.54
CA THR A 60 24.51 8.38 -5.61
C THR A 60 24.90 9.36 -6.71
N SER A 61 25.96 10.15 -6.48
CA SER A 61 26.51 11.05 -7.49
C SER A 61 26.80 10.30 -8.81
N GLY A 62 26.41 10.89 -9.92
CA GLY A 62 26.58 10.31 -11.26
C GLY A 62 25.59 9.22 -11.63
N ASN A 63 24.69 8.78 -10.74
CA ASN A 63 23.65 7.82 -11.04
C ASN A 63 22.27 8.47 -11.01
N ASN A 64 21.59 8.46 -12.14
CA ASN A 64 20.25 9.04 -12.27
C ASN A 64 19.11 8.06 -12.04
N THR A 65 19.41 6.82 -11.63
CA THR A 65 18.39 5.77 -11.41
C THR A 65 18.40 5.32 -9.97
N LEU A 66 17.20 5.19 -9.39
CA LEU A 66 16.96 4.63 -8.07
C LEU A 66 16.02 3.44 -8.19
N THR A 67 16.41 2.30 -7.66
CA THR A 67 15.58 1.10 -7.63
C THR A 67 14.91 0.94 -6.28
N ILE A 68 13.59 0.79 -6.28
CA ILE A 68 12.77 0.63 -5.08
C ILE A 68 12.05 -0.73 -5.15
N PRO A 69 12.11 -1.57 -4.10
CA PRO A 69 11.32 -2.81 -4.05
C PRO A 69 9.82 -2.50 -4.17
N THR A 70 9.09 -3.26 -4.97
CA THR A 70 7.63 -3.12 -5.11
C THR A 70 6.86 -3.44 -3.83
N SER A 71 7.51 -4.16 -2.89
CA SER A 71 6.98 -4.37 -1.54
C SER A 71 6.97 -3.09 -0.69
N SER A 72 7.77 -2.08 -1.06
CA SER A 72 7.86 -0.84 -0.29
C SER A 72 6.77 0.17 -0.66
N PHE A 73 6.40 0.25 -1.94
CA PHE A 73 5.36 1.18 -2.40
C PHE A 73 4.52 0.57 -3.51
N VAL A 74 3.20 0.70 -3.38
CA VAL A 74 2.23 0.39 -4.45
C VAL A 74 2.12 1.56 -5.41
N SER A 75 2.06 2.78 -4.86
CA SER A 75 2.04 4.03 -5.63
C SER A 75 2.82 5.12 -4.91
N LEU A 76 3.51 5.95 -5.67
CA LEU A 76 4.23 7.12 -5.15
C LEU A 76 3.37 8.36 -5.34
N GLN A 77 3.24 9.16 -4.29
CA GLN A 77 2.49 10.41 -4.29
C GLN A 77 3.43 11.62 -4.37
N THR A 78 4.45 11.64 -3.51
CA THR A 78 5.46 12.72 -3.53
C THR A 78 6.86 12.13 -3.54
N PHE A 79 7.74 12.86 -4.19
CA PHE A 79 9.15 12.53 -4.30
C PHE A 79 9.97 13.78 -4.03
N GLU A 80 10.76 13.76 -2.98
CA GLU A 80 11.56 14.88 -2.55
C GLU A 80 13.03 14.48 -2.44
N VAL A 81 13.90 15.39 -2.81
CA VAL A 81 15.34 15.26 -2.62
C VAL A 81 15.78 16.22 -1.53
N ILE A 82 16.59 15.72 -0.61
CA ILE A 82 17.12 16.48 0.52
C ILE A 82 18.61 16.73 0.24
N ASP A 83 18.99 18.00 0.21
CA ASP A 83 20.37 18.40 0.00
C ASP A 83 21.22 18.23 1.29
N GLY A 84 22.55 18.44 1.17
CA GLY A 84 23.48 18.34 2.30
C GLY A 84 23.25 19.39 3.39
N ALA A 85 22.47 20.44 3.14
CA ALA A 85 22.06 21.45 4.10
C ALA A 85 20.72 21.12 4.79
N GLY A 86 20.06 20.03 4.38
CA GLY A 86 18.77 19.61 4.94
C GLY A 86 17.54 20.24 4.24
N ASN A 87 17.74 20.99 3.16
CA ASN A 87 16.61 21.56 2.40
C ASN A 87 15.95 20.48 1.55
N SER A 88 14.63 20.37 1.67
CA SER A 88 13.82 19.45 0.88
C SER A 88 13.33 20.14 -0.39
N THR A 89 13.57 19.50 -1.54
CA THR A 89 13.10 19.98 -2.86
C THR A 89 12.20 18.94 -3.47
N PRO A 90 10.90 19.23 -3.67
CA PRO A 90 10.00 18.31 -4.36
C PRO A 90 10.35 18.21 -5.84
N LEU A 91 10.33 16.99 -6.38
CA LEU A 91 10.57 16.73 -7.79
C LEU A 91 9.24 16.71 -8.55
N LEU A 92 9.26 17.18 -9.78
CA LEU A 92 8.10 17.17 -10.67
C LEU A 92 8.07 15.85 -11.47
N ALA A 93 6.91 15.17 -11.45
CA ALA A 93 6.70 13.97 -12.26
C ALA A 93 6.56 14.35 -13.75
N ILE A 94 7.36 13.71 -14.60
CA ILE A 94 7.34 13.92 -16.07
C ILE A 94 7.55 12.59 -16.80
N GLY A 95 7.40 12.58 -18.12
CA GLY A 95 7.62 11.38 -18.93
C GLY A 95 9.10 10.93 -18.93
N LYS A 96 9.33 9.62 -18.88
CA LYS A 96 10.68 9.02 -18.94
C LYS A 96 11.43 9.46 -20.20
N GLU A 97 10.75 9.48 -21.34
CA GLU A 97 11.31 9.86 -22.63
C GLU A 97 11.84 11.29 -22.61
N TYR A 98 11.15 12.19 -21.92
CA TYR A 98 11.62 13.57 -21.76
C TYR A 98 12.95 13.61 -21.00
N ILE A 99 13.05 12.91 -19.87
CA ILE A 99 14.28 12.85 -19.08
C ILE A 99 15.41 12.26 -19.91
N GLN A 100 15.17 11.22 -20.66
CA GLN A 100 16.16 10.56 -21.50
C GLN A 100 16.61 11.45 -22.67
N ASN A 101 15.71 12.20 -23.28
CA ASN A 101 16.04 13.09 -24.40
C ASN A 101 16.82 14.33 -23.93
N VAL A 102 16.45 14.91 -22.78
CA VAL A 102 17.06 16.15 -22.29
C VAL A 102 18.33 15.91 -21.47
N TYR A 103 18.35 14.83 -20.66
CA TYR A 103 19.42 14.53 -19.71
C TYR A 103 20.12 13.20 -19.96
N GLY A 104 19.79 12.49 -21.05
CA GLY A 104 20.24 11.12 -21.31
C GLY A 104 21.75 10.98 -21.56
N SER A 105 22.47 12.05 -21.91
CA SER A 105 23.91 11.99 -22.11
C SER A 105 24.74 11.90 -20.82
N GLY A 106 24.10 12.03 -19.64
CA GLY A 106 24.80 12.04 -18.35
C GLY A 106 25.72 13.25 -18.11
N SER A 107 25.90 14.10 -19.08
CA SER A 107 26.80 15.28 -19.01
C SER A 107 26.22 16.44 -18.19
N SER A 108 24.91 16.50 -18.04
CA SER A 108 24.23 17.51 -17.22
C SER A 108 24.04 17.00 -15.81
N THR A 109 24.90 17.40 -14.88
CA THR A 109 24.84 17.03 -13.47
C THR A 109 24.44 18.24 -12.64
N ALA A 110 23.42 18.07 -11.80
CA ALA A 110 22.93 19.08 -10.86
C ALA A 110 22.03 18.44 -9.80
N LEU A 111 21.43 19.26 -8.91
CA LEU A 111 20.32 18.81 -8.06
C LEU A 111 19.16 18.36 -8.95
N PRO A 112 18.64 17.12 -8.80
CA PRO A 112 17.49 16.65 -9.55
C PRO A 112 16.25 17.53 -9.36
N LYS A 113 15.47 17.70 -10.43
CA LYS A 113 14.23 18.49 -10.44
C LYS A 113 13.03 17.70 -10.95
N TYR A 114 13.29 16.66 -11.74
CA TYR A 114 12.27 15.87 -12.41
C TYR A 114 12.47 14.40 -12.11
N PHE A 115 11.38 13.66 -12.13
CA PHE A 115 11.43 12.20 -11.99
C PHE A 115 10.39 11.51 -12.87
N ALA A 116 10.67 10.26 -13.22
CA ALA A 116 9.72 9.34 -13.84
C ALA A 116 9.85 7.95 -13.21
N VAL A 117 8.71 7.31 -13.00
CA VAL A 117 8.67 5.93 -12.51
C VAL A 117 8.48 4.99 -13.69
N TYR A 118 9.21 3.89 -13.71
CA TYR A 118 9.05 2.82 -14.71
C TYR A 118 9.29 1.43 -14.10
N GLY A 119 8.95 0.38 -14.85
CA GLY A 119 9.15 -1.01 -14.39
C GLY A 119 10.62 -1.37 -14.18
N GLY A 120 10.87 -2.50 -13.58
CA GLY A 120 12.23 -3.00 -13.32
C GLY A 120 13.03 -3.28 -14.60
N ASP A 121 14.35 -3.34 -14.46
CA ASP A 121 15.29 -3.46 -15.57
C ASP A 121 15.31 -4.85 -16.24
N SER A 122 14.79 -5.87 -15.59
CA SER A 122 14.75 -7.23 -16.14
C SER A 122 13.46 -7.97 -15.82
N ALA A 123 13.17 -9.02 -16.57
CA ALA A 123 12.02 -9.87 -16.34
C ALA A 123 12.02 -10.51 -14.93
N THR A 124 13.17 -10.65 -14.32
CA THR A 124 13.33 -11.19 -12.95
C THR A 124 13.13 -10.11 -11.90
N THR A 125 13.81 -8.96 -12.01
CA THR A 125 13.73 -7.85 -11.05
C THR A 125 12.52 -6.97 -11.28
N GLY A 126 11.99 -6.89 -12.50
CA GLY A 126 10.80 -6.12 -12.84
C GLY A 126 9.51 -6.57 -12.14
N LYS A 127 9.49 -7.80 -11.61
CA LYS A 127 8.38 -8.30 -10.79
C LYS A 127 8.40 -7.80 -9.35
N THR A 128 9.57 -7.44 -8.86
CA THR A 128 9.82 -7.14 -7.44
C THR A 128 10.37 -5.75 -7.18
N SER A 129 10.63 -4.96 -8.23
CA SER A 129 11.18 -3.61 -8.11
C SER A 129 10.55 -2.64 -9.11
N GLN A 130 10.55 -1.38 -8.73
CA GLN A 130 10.25 -0.23 -9.59
C GLN A 130 11.51 0.63 -9.67
N ASN A 131 11.78 1.16 -10.85
CA ASN A 131 12.87 2.11 -11.05
C ASN A 131 12.34 3.52 -11.20
N ILE A 132 13.08 4.46 -10.62
CA ILE A 132 12.83 5.89 -10.75
C ILE A 132 14.03 6.47 -11.45
N ILE A 133 13.81 7.13 -12.57
CA ILE A 133 14.81 7.93 -13.25
C ILE A 133 14.60 9.39 -12.92
N VAL A 134 15.70 10.11 -12.68
CA VAL A 134 15.67 11.54 -12.37
C VAL A 134 16.48 12.36 -13.36
N GLY A 135 16.13 13.61 -13.49
CA GLY A 135 16.86 14.59 -14.30
C GLY A 135 16.86 15.98 -13.64
N PRO A 136 18.02 16.67 -13.72
CA PRO A 136 19.39 16.28 -14.15
C PRO A 136 19.96 15.10 -13.35
N THR A 137 21.06 14.51 -13.85
CA THR A 137 21.81 13.50 -13.12
C THR A 137 22.35 14.09 -11.81
N PRO A 138 22.21 13.42 -10.65
CA PRO A 138 22.71 13.93 -9.38
C PRO A 138 24.20 14.22 -9.39
N ASN A 139 24.60 15.43 -9.02
CA ASN A 139 26.02 15.84 -8.91
C ASN A 139 26.61 15.53 -7.52
N SER A 140 25.80 15.08 -6.58
CA SER A 140 26.20 14.67 -5.24
C SER A 140 25.32 13.53 -4.74
N THR A 141 25.62 13.00 -3.56
CA THR A 141 24.72 12.07 -2.85
C THR A 141 23.62 12.90 -2.21
N TYR A 142 22.38 12.54 -2.50
CA TYR A 142 21.20 13.20 -1.97
C TYR A 142 20.31 12.19 -1.27
N ALA A 143 19.92 12.46 -0.03
CA ALA A 143 18.88 11.71 0.64
C ALA A 143 17.54 11.91 -0.06
N VAL A 144 16.70 10.91 -0.04
CA VAL A 144 15.41 10.91 -0.73
C VAL A 144 14.29 10.67 0.26
N ARG A 145 13.25 11.48 0.20
CA ARG A 145 11.99 11.23 0.92
C ARG A 145 10.91 10.87 -0.08
N LEU A 146 10.36 9.67 0.10
CA LEU A 146 9.26 9.14 -0.69
C LEU A 146 8.01 9.10 0.16
N THR A 147 6.91 9.65 -0.32
CA THR A 147 5.60 9.45 0.29
C THR A 147 4.71 8.71 -0.69
N GLY A 148 4.03 7.71 -0.22
CA GLY A 148 3.17 6.88 -1.07
C GLY A 148 2.37 5.86 -0.29
N THR A 149 1.58 5.10 -1.02
CA THR A 149 0.76 4.02 -0.48
C THR A 149 1.55 2.72 -0.46
N VAL A 150 1.54 2.04 0.68
CA VAL A 150 2.16 0.73 0.87
C VAL A 150 1.10 -0.34 1.12
N ARG A 151 1.47 -1.60 0.91
CA ARG A 151 0.72 -2.72 1.43
C ARG A 151 1.19 -3.02 2.84
N SER A 152 0.24 -3.04 3.77
CA SER A 152 0.54 -3.43 5.16
C SER A 152 0.99 -4.89 5.21
N THR A 153 1.84 -5.22 6.17
CA THR A 153 2.18 -6.62 6.47
C THR A 153 0.91 -7.35 6.90
N PRO A 154 0.58 -8.51 6.30
CA PRO A 154 -0.62 -9.24 6.61
C PRO A 154 -0.70 -9.69 8.07
N LEU A 155 -1.92 -9.89 8.55
CA LEU A 155 -2.19 -10.49 9.85
C LEU A 155 -1.59 -11.90 9.91
N SER A 156 -0.82 -12.21 10.95
CA SER A 156 -0.15 -13.49 11.12
C SER A 156 0.18 -13.75 12.60
N ALA A 157 0.68 -14.93 12.91
CA ALA A 157 1.16 -15.21 14.26
C ALA A 157 2.30 -14.26 14.71
N ALA A 158 3.15 -13.83 13.78
CA ALA A 158 4.23 -12.87 14.05
C ALA A 158 3.76 -11.41 14.03
N ASN A 159 2.71 -11.08 13.27
CA ASN A 159 2.06 -9.78 13.20
C ASN A 159 0.62 -9.93 13.69
N SER A 160 0.45 -9.95 15.01
CA SER A 160 -0.78 -10.37 15.68
C SER A 160 -1.96 -9.40 15.52
N THR A 161 -1.72 -8.16 15.07
CA THR A 161 -2.75 -7.15 14.86
C THR A 161 -2.39 -6.27 13.66
N THR A 162 -3.39 -5.90 12.85
CA THR A 162 -3.26 -4.94 11.75
C THR A 162 -4.29 -3.83 11.89
N PHE A 163 -4.16 -2.74 11.15
CA PHE A 163 -5.18 -1.70 11.11
C PHE A 163 -6.55 -2.29 10.76
N ILE A 164 -6.59 -3.17 9.77
CA ILE A 164 -7.82 -3.84 9.33
C ILE A 164 -8.42 -4.67 10.46
N SER A 165 -7.62 -5.50 11.14
CA SER A 165 -8.12 -6.38 12.18
C SER A 165 -8.62 -5.65 13.43
N VAL A 166 -8.10 -4.44 13.69
CA VAL A 166 -8.47 -3.65 14.87
C VAL A 166 -9.67 -2.74 14.59
N TYR A 167 -9.70 -2.07 13.45
CA TYR A 167 -10.67 -1.01 13.18
C TYR A 167 -11.81 -1.42 12.23
N LEU A 168 -11.60 -2.47 11.41
CA LEU A 168 -12.59 -2.96 10.44
C LEU A 168 -12.78 -4.50 10.54
N PRO A 169 -12.95 -5.04 11.77
CA PRO A 169 -13.03 -6.49 11.97
C PRO A 169 -14.25 -7.12 11.28
N ASP A 170 -15.37 -6.41 11.24
CA ASP A 170 -16.61 -6.85 10.59
C ASP A 170 -16.43 -7.02 9.09
N LEU A 171 -15.85 -6.05 8.43
CA LEU A 171 -15.56 -6.10 6.99
C LEU A 171 -14.53 -7.20 6.68
N PHE A 172 -13.52 -7.35 7.54
CA PHE A 172 -12.47 -8.34 7.40
C PHE A 172 -13.02 -9.77 7.51
N ILE A 173 -13.91 -10.01 8.48
CA ILE A 173 -14.59 -11.31 8.64
C ILE A 173 -15.44 -11.63 7.40
N MET A 174 -16.23 -10.67 6.91
CA MET A 174 -17.07 -10.91 5.73
C MET A 174 -16.23 -11.21 4.48
N ALA A 175 -15.14 -10.48 4.25
CA ALA A 175 -14.21 -10.77 3.17
C ALA A 175 -13.59 -12.18 3.27
N SER A 176 -13.27 -12.62 4.47
CA SER A 176 -12.73 -13.95 4.75
C SER A 176 -13.76 -15.07 4.54
N MET A 177 -15.00 -14.82 4.95
CA MET A 177 -16.10 -15.79 4.78
C MET A 177 -16.44 -16.05 3.32
N ILE A 178 -16.26 -15.07 2.44
CA ILE A 178 -16.39 -15.26 0.99
C ILE A 178 -15.38 -16.30 0.49
N TYR A 179 -14.11 -16.19 0.92
CA TYR A 179 -13.06 -17.12 0.53
C TYR A 179 -13.30 -18.53 1.08
N ILE A 180 -13.60 -18.66 2.37
CA ILE A 180 -13.78 -19.96 3.02
C ILE A 180 -15.05 -20.68 2.55
N SER A 181 -16.10 -19.95 2.20
CA SER A 181 -17.32 -20.55 1.64
C SER A 181 -17.04 -21.26 0.30
N ALA A 182 -16.17 -20.71 -0.52
CA ALA A 182 -15.73 -21.38 -1.75
C ALA A 182 -14.90 -22.64 -1.47
N TYR A 183 -14.09 -22.63 -0.42
CA TYR A 183 -13.31 -23.77 0.03
C TYR A 183 -14.18 -24.89 0.59
N GLN A 184 -15.18 -24.58 1.40
CA GLN A 184 -16.08 -25.58 2.00
C GLN A 184 -16.85 -26.41 0.97
N ARG A 185 -17.13 -25.85 -0.21
CA ARG A 185 -17.77 -26.60 -1.32
C ARG A 185 -16.98 -27.80 -1.78
N ASN A 186 -15.67 -27.79 -1.68
CA ASN A 186 -14.81 -28.90 -2.08
C ASN A 186 -14.79 -30.06 -1.07
N PHE A 187 -15.30 -29.87 0.16
CA PHE A 187 -15.34 -30.90 1.21
C PHE A 187 -16.60 -31.77 1.23
N GLY A 188 -17.48 -31.65 0.22
CA GLY A 188 -18.59 -32.59 0.02
C GLY A 188 -19.69 -32.56 1.09
N ARG A 189 -19.86 -31.47 1.82
CA ARG A 189 -21.02 -31.28 2.68
C ARG A 189 -22.27 -31.10 1.80
N GLN A 190 -23.24 -31.99 1.96
CA GLN A 190 -24.47 -32.07 1.19
C GLN A 190 -25.46 -30.90 1.39
N SER A 191 -25.17 -29.95 2.27
CA SER A 191 -26.00 -28.78 2.57
C SER A 191 -25.37 -27.49 2.05
N ASP A 192 -24.69 -27.56 0.93
CA ASP A 192 -24.04 -26.41 0.34
C ASP A 192 -25.08 -25.47 -0.26
N ASP A 193 -25.37 -24.39 0.45
CA ASP A 193 -26.22 -23.33 -0.07
C ASP A 193 -25.37 -22.39 -0.96
N PRO A 194 -25.56 -22.45 -2.29
CA PRO A 194 -24.84 -21.57 -3.22
C PRO A 194 -25.14 -20.09 -2.97
N GLN A 195 -26.16 -19.75 -2.20
CA GLN A 195 -26.53 -18.40 -1.84
C GLN A 195 -25.69 -17.85 -0.65
N MET A 196 -25.01 -18.71 0.12
CA MET A 196 -24.20 -18.23 1.25
C MET A 196 -23.08 -17.30 0.81
N ALA A 197 -22.33 -17.64 -0.24
CA ALA A 197 -21.27 -16.78 -0.77
C ALA A 197 -21.82 -15.44 -1.26
N GLN A 198 -22.99 -15.43 -1.88
CA GLN A 198 -23.68 -14.21 -2.31
C GLN A 198 -24.17 -13.38 -1.13
N SER A 199 -24.62 -14.03 -0.07
CA SER A 199 -25.02 -13.34 1.17
C SER A 199 -23.82 -12.65 1.82
N TYR A 200 -22.67 -13.32 1.96
CA TYR A 200 -21.45 -12.72 2.50
C TYR A 200 -20.94 -11.59 1.59
N GLU A 201 -21.03 -11.76 0.28
CA GLU A 201 -20.66 -10.70 -0.67
C GLU A 201 -21.55 -9.47 -0.51
N SER A 202 -22.86 -9.62 -0.40
CA SER A 202 -23.77 -8.49 -0.22
C SER A 202 -23.56 -7.76 1.11
N GLN A 203 -23.27 -8.50 2.19
CA GLN A 203 -22.91 -7.92 3.49
C GLN A 203 -21.56 -7.18 3.40
N TYR A 204 -20.57 -7.77 2.75
CA TYR A 204 -19.28 -7.11 2.49
C TYR A 204 -19.47 -5.79 1.75
N GLN A 205 -20.27 -5.75 0.69
CA GLN A 205 -20.51 -4.52 -0.07
C GLN A 205 -21.22 -3.44 0.76
N ALA A 206 -22.16 -3.82 1.62
CA ALA A 206 -22.83 -2.88 2.51
C ALA A 206 -21.86 -2.29 3.55
N LEU A 207 -21.03 -3.12 4.18
CA LEU A 207 -20.02 -2.68 5.14
C LEU A 207 -18.93 -1.83 4.48
N LYS A 208 -18.51 -2.22 3.26
CA LYS A 208 -17.54 -1.45 2.47
C LYS A 208 -18.03 -0.03 2.20
N ALA A 209 -19.30 0.14 1.85
CA ALA A 209 -19.86 1.47 1.62
C ALA A 209 -19.77 2.35 2.87
N SER A 210 -20.01 1.78 4.06
CA SER A 210 -19.86 2.48 5.34
C SER A 210 -18.39 2.83 5.64
N ALA A 211 -17.48 1.88 5.46
CA ALA A 211 -16.05 2.06 5.67
C ALA A 211 -15.46 3.13 4.70
N LEU A 212 -15.94 3.17 3.46
CA LEU A 212 -15.53 4.18 2.48
C LEU A 212 -15.87 5.60 2.93
N VAL A 213 -17.05 5.79 3.54
CA VAL A 213 -17.45 7.09 4.08
C VAL A 213 -16.54 7.53 5.23
N GLU A 214 -16.15 6.58 6.10
CA GLU A 214 -15.24 6.86 7.21
C GLU A 214 -13.83 7.25 6.70
N GLU A 215 -13.26 6.49 5.77
CA GLU A 215 -11.94 6.77 5.20
C GLU A 215 -11.93 8.10 4.42
N ASN A 216 -12.99 8.41 3.69
CA ASN A 216 -13.13 9.71 3.02
C ASN A 216 -13.14 10.87 4.01
N ARG A 217 -13.78 10.73 5.17
CA ARG A 217 -13.75 11.76 6.24
C ARG A 217 -12.33 11.96 6.77
N LYS A 218 -11.59 10.87 7.06
CA LYS A 218 -10.20 10.94 7.54
C LYS A 218 -9.30 11.64 6.52
N LYS A 219 -9.47 11.33 5.23
CA LYS A 219 -8.70 11.98 4.16
C LYS A 219 -9.04 13.43 3.98
N PHE A 220 -10.31 13.78 4.11
CA PHE A 220 -10.76 15.16 4.04
C PHE A 220 -10.15 16.01 5.16
N GLU A 221 -10.09 15.49 6.38
CA GLU A 221 -9.39 16.14 7.50
C GLU A 221 -7.88 16.25 7.24
N ALA A 222 -7.25 15.17 6.74
CA ALA A 222 -5.83 15.14 6.44
C ALA A 222 -5.43 16.09 5.29
N ALA A 223 -6.34 16.37 4.35
CA ALA A 223 -6.10 17.27 3.23
C ALA A 223 -6.11 18.77 3.64
N ALA A 224 -6.29 19.08 4.92
CA ALA A 224 -6.31 20.44 5.48
C ALA A 224 -7.15 21.40 4.64
N TRP A 225 -8.47 21.27 4.72
CA TRP A 225 -9.39 22.12 3.97
C TRP A 225 -9.25 23.59 4.41
N THR A 226 -8.49 24.36 3.64
CA THR A 226 -8.33 25.80 3.84
C THR A 226 -8.92 26.55 2.65
N ALA A 227 -9.72 27.58 2.95
CA ALA A 227 -10.27 28.48 1.93
C ALA A 227 -9.20 29.39 1.31
N TYR A 228 -8.00 29.41 1.90
CA TYR A 228 -6.87 30.23 1.45
C TYR A 228 -5.62 29.36 1.32
N SER A 229 -4.86 29.61 0.25
CA SER A 229 -3.50 29.09 0.15
C SER A 229 -2.67 29.63 1.31
N PRO A 230 -1.98 28.81 2.11
CA PRO A 230 -1.10 29.32 3.14
C PRO A 230 -0.03 30.20 2.52
N SER A 231 0.22 31.36 3.13
CA SER A 231 1.34 32.20 2.72
C SER A 231 2.65 31.44 2.90
N PRO A 232 3.61 31.52 1.97
CA PRO A 232 4.90 30.88 2.15
C PRO A 232 5.57 31.40 3.42
N VAL A 233 6.04 30.48 4.27
CA VAL A 233 6.67 30.80 5.57
C VAL A 233 8.01 31.51 5.39
N ALA A 234 8.66 31.34 4.22
CA ALA A 234 9.89 32.02 3.88
C ALA A 234 9.73 32.75 2.55
N SER A 235 10.02 34.02 2.52
CA SER A 235 10.20 34.76 1.28
C SER A 235 11.51 34.29 0.65
N PRO A 236 11.54 33.98 -0.66
CA PRO A 236 12.79 33.68 -1.32
C PRO A 236 13.66 34.94 -1.21
N THR A 237 14.78 34.84 -0.54
CA THR A 237 15.82 35.87 -0.57
C THR A 237 16.35 35.95 -2.01
N ARG A 238 16.28 37.13 -2.61
CA ARG A 238 16.88 37.45 -3.91
C ARG A 238 18.39 37.42 -3.81
#